data_4188ecd353899b6bd8eaabd484382a51
#
_entry.id   4188ecd353899b6bd8eaabd484382a51
#
_cell.length_a   1.000
_cell.length_b   1.000
_cell.length_c   1.000
_cell.angle_alpha   90.00
_cell.angle_beta   90.00
_cell.angle_gamma   90.00
#
_symmetry.space_group_name_H-M   'P 1'
#
loop_
_entity.id
_entity.type
_entity.pdbx_description
1 polymer ?
#
loop_
_entity_poly.entity_id
_entity_poly.type
_entity_poly.pdbx_seq_one_letter_code
_entity_poly.pdbx_strand_id
1 'polypeptide(L)'
;TVSRLIHAALVTLLMALSFGAYAQDESAVIQTRNEIREATQDALATLYEFQPSARYAIDHAAGYGVFSATGIKLLFAGGRQGRGMVVNNRTHRQTFMRMIGVQAGLGLGIARTRLIFVFETQSALQNFINQGWEFGASGSLAAAAGGEGGMFNGAVSVAPGVFVYQITDTGLAAQITATGTRFFKDDALN
;
A
#
# COMPACT_ATOMS: atom_id res chain seq x y z
N THR A 1 -43.21 -22.58 33.27
CA THR A 1 -43.46 -21.36 32.45
C THR A 1 -42.33 -20.34 32.62
N VAL A 2 -41.83 -20.09 33.82
CA VAL A 2 -40.76 -19.13 34.11
C VAL A 2 -39.42 -19.54 33.47
N SER A 3 -39.08 -20.84 33.49
CA SER A 3 -37.83 -21.36 32.87
C SER A 3 -37.80 -21.11 31.35
N ARG A 4 -38.91 -21.22 30.63
CA ARG A 4 -38.97 -20.97 29.18
C ARG A 4 -38.76 -19.48 28.83
N LEU A 5 -39.24 -18.57 29.67
CA LEU A 5 -39.04 -17.13 29.52
C LEU A 5 -37.59 -16.73 29.75
N ILE A 6 -36.90 -17.33 30.71
CA ILE A 6 -35.47 -17.08 30.98
C ILE A 6 -34.62 -17.58 29.82
N HIS A 7 -34.92 -18.76 29.26
CA HIS A 7 -34.16 -19.26 28.09
C HIS A 7 -34.40 -18.40 26.83
N ALA A 8 -35.62 -17.93 26.61
CA ALA A 8 -35.92 -17.03 25.49
C ALA A 8 -35.18 -15.68 25.63
N ALA A 9 -35.16 -15.10 26.81
CA ALA A 9 -34.44 -13.86 27.08
C ALA A 9 -32.91 -14.01 26.94
N LEU A 10 -32.35 -15.16 27.32
CA LEU A 10 -30.94 -15.44 27.20
C LEU A 10 -30.51 -15.61 25.72
N VAL A 11 -31.32 -16.26 24.91
CA VAL A 11 -31.11 -16.47 23.47
C VAL A 11 -31.17 -15.13 22.73
N THR A 12 -32.14 -14.27 23.05
CA THR A 12 -32.26 -12.94 22.44
C THR A 12 -31.06 -12.03 22.81
N LEU A 13 -30.59 -12.10 24.06
CA LEU A 13 -29.43 -11.34 24.50
C LEU A 13 -28.14 -11.80 23.80
N LEU A 14 -27.96 -13.12 23.63
CA LEU A 14 -26.82 -13.69 22.90
C LEU A 14 -26.83 -13.30 21.41
N MET A 15 -28.00 -13.29 20.77
CA MET A 15 -28.12 -12.83 19.38
C MET A 15 -27.82 -11.33 19.26
N ALA A 16 -28.28 -10.49 20.16
CA ALA A 16 -27.99 -9.05 20.14
C ALA A 16 -26.49 -8.74 20.27
N LEU A 17 -25.77 -9.49 21.12
CA LEU A 17 -24.33 -9.35 21.28
C LEU A 17 -23.56 -9.79 20.01
N SER A 18 -24.03 -10.81 19.32
CA SER A 18 -23.42 -11.25 18.06
C SER A 18 -23.60 -10.22 16.94
N PHE A 19 -24.77 -9.63 16.77
CA PHE A 19 -25.01 -8.58 15.78
C PHE A 19 -24.17 -7.32 16.06
N GLY A 20 -23.98 -6.95 17.31
CA GLY A 20 -23.12 -5.82 17.67
C GLY A 20 -21.65 -6.02 17.28
N ALA A 21 -21.13 -7.23 17.44
CA ALA A 21 -19.74 -7.55 17.09
C ALA A 21 -19.50 -7.51 15.56
N TYR A 22 -20.42 -8.04 14.76
CA TYR A 22 -20.31 -7.98 13.29
C TYR A 22 -20.41 -6.55 12.74
N ALA A 23 -21.32 -5.73 13.28
CA ALA A 23 -21.46 -4.34 12.86
C ALA A 23 -20.22 -3.48 13.20
N GLN A 24 -19.54 -3.78 14.29
CA GLN A 24 -18.34 -3.09 14.72
C GLN A 24 -17.14 -3.46 13.85
N ASP A 25 -17.03 -4.70 13.42
CA ASP A 25 -15.99 -5.17 12.51
C ASP A 25 -16.15 -4.56 11.10
N GLU A 26 -17.38 -4.53 10.58
CA GLU A 26 -17.67 -3.91 9.28
C GLU A 26 -17.38 -2.40 9.27
N SER A 27 -17.73 -1.69 10.33
CA SER A 27 -17.44 -0.25 10.43
C SER A 27 -15.93 0.04 10.48
N ALA A 28 -15.16 -0.80 11.16
CA ALA A 28 -13.70 -0.69 11.23
C ALA A 28 -13.04 -0.94 9.86
N VAL A 29 -13.56 -1.89 9.09
CA VAL A 29 -13.11 -2.16 7.70
C VAL A 29 -13.38 -0.94 6.81
N ILE A 30 -14.58 -0.38 6.86
CA ILE A 30 -14.95 0.81 6.06
C ILE A 30 -14.07 1.99 6.43
N GLN A 31 -13.86 2.24 7.72
CA GLN A 31 -12.98 3.30 8.19
C GLN A 31 -11.56 3.12 7.67
N THR A 32 -10.98 1.93 7.81
CA THR A 32 -9.63 1.62 7.32
C THR A 32 -9.50 1.82 5.81
N ARG A 33 -10.49 1.40 5.02
CA ARG A 33 -10.51 1.65 3.58
C ARG A 33 -10.51 3.15 3.26
N ASN A 34 -11.27 3.95 4.00
CA ASN A 34 -11.32 5.40 3.81
C ASN A 34 -9.98 6.07 4.17
N GLU A 35 -9.37 5.67 5.28
CA GLU A 35 -8.04 6.16 5.66
C GLU A 35 -6.98 5.86 4.59
N ILE A 36 -7.01 4.67 3.97
CA ILE A 36 -6.11 4.31 2.87
C ILE A 36 -6.37 5.17 1.63
N ARG A 37 -7.64 5.46 1.31
CA ARG A 37 -8.00 6.32 0.18
C ARG A 37 -7.51 7.75 0.39
N GLU A 38 -7.72 8.31 1.56
CA GLU A 38 -7.24 9.65 1.93
C GLU A 38 -5.71 9.71 1.86
N ALA A 39 -5.01 8.75 2.48
CA ALA A 39 -3.56 8.67 2.41
C ALA A 39 -3.03 8.51 0.97
N THR A 40 -3.78 7.84 0.11
CA THR A 40 -3.46 7.73 -1.32
C THR A 40 -3.58 9.07 -2.03
N GLN A 41 -4.66 9.80 -1.79
CA GLN A 41 -4.88 11.13 -2.39
C GLN A 41 -3.80 12.12 -1.94
N ASP A 42 -3.47 12.13 -0.66
CA ASP A 42 -2.40 12.98 -0.09
C ASP A 42 -1.03 12.65 -0.68
N ALA A 43 -0.73 11.36 -0.85
CA ALA A 43 0.53 10.94 -1.45
C ALA A 43 0.64 11.36 -2.92
N LEU A 44 -0.44 11.23 -3.69
CA LEU A 44 -0.49 11.67 -5.08
C LEU A 44 -0.40 13.19 -5.19
N ALA A 45 -1.11 13.94 -4.36
CA ALA A 45 -1.02 15.40 -4.32
C ALA A 45 0.42 15.85 -4.04
N THR A 46 1.06 15.27 -3.03
CA THR A 46 2.46 15.53 -2.70
C THR A 46 3.41 15.17 -3.85
N LEU A 47 3.19 14.02 -4.52
CA LEU A 47 3.99 13.65 -5.69
C LEU A 47 3.88 14.68 -6.81
N TYR A 48 2.68 15.17 -7.10
CA TYR A 48 2.44 16.12 -8.17
C TYR A 48 3.02 17.51 -7.89
N GLU A 49 3.22 17.87 -6.62
CA GLU A 49 3.94 19.09 -6.23
C GLU A 49 5.44 18.96 -6.53
N PHE A 50 6.06 17.80 -6.20
CA PHE A 50 7.48 17.56 -6.47
C PHE A 50 7.77 17.23 -7.93
N GLN A 51 6.86 16.50 -8.60
CA GLN A 51 7.02 15.98 -9.95
C GLN A 51 5.71 16.11 -10.75
N PRO A 52 5.42 17.28 -11.31
CA PRO A 52 4.16 17.52 -12.04
C PRO A 52 3.91 16.56 -13.20
N SER A 53 4.97 16.09 -13.88
CA SER A 53 4.84 15.13 -14.99
C SER A 53 4.36 13.75 -14.55
N ALA A 54 4.46 13.42 -13.25
CA ALA A 54 3.97 12.15 -12.72
C ALA A 54 2.44 12.02 -12.86
N ARG A 55 1.71 13.13 -12.89
CA ARG A 55 0.26 13.08 -13.16
C ARG A 55 -0.03 12.45 -14.51
N TYR A 56 0.65 12.90 -15.56
CA TYR A 56 0.48 12.35 -16.89
C TYR A 56 0.85 10.86 -16.92
N ALA A 57 1.95 10.48 -16.28
CA ALA A 57 2.40 9.09 -16.19
C ALA A 57 1.35 8.18 -15.52
N ILE A 58 0.77 8.62 -14.42
CA ILE A 58 -0.24 7.87 -13.66
C ILE A 58 -1.55 7.77 -14.43
N ASP A 59 -2.00 8.85 -15.05
CA ASP A 59 -3.27 8.89 -15.80
C ASP A 59 -3.24 8.00 -17.05
N HIS A 60 -2.07 7.83 -17.70
CA HIS A 60 -1.89 7.03 -18.90
C HIS A 60 -1.40 5.60 -18.65
N ALA A 61 -1.06 5.26 -17.42
CA ALA A 61 -0.67 3.91 -17.04
C ALA A 61 -1.85 2.93 -17.00
N ALA A 62 -1.58 1.64 -17.02
CA ALA A 62 -2.58 0.59 -16.79
C ALA A 62 -3.21 0.68 -15.39
N GLY A 63 -2.42 1.18 -14.44
CA GLY A 63 -2.85 1.43 -13.09
C GLY A 63 -1.70 1.92 -12.22
N TYR A 64 -2.02 2.19 -10.97
CA TYR A 64 -1.04 2.64 -9.98
C TYR A 64 -1.32 2.03 -8.61
N GLY A 65 -0.31 2.01 -7.76
CA GLY A 65 -0.44 1.55 -6.37
C GLY A 65 0.23 2.55 -5.43
N VAL A 66 -0.42 2.89 -4.34
CA VAL A 66 0.12 3.80 -3.33
C VAL A 66 0.17 3.12 -1.98
N PHE A 67 1.35 3.13 -1.36
CA PHE A 67 1.59 2.53 -0.07
C PHE A 67 2.21 3.55 0.88
N SER A 68 1.59 3.70 2.04
CA SER A 68 2.14 4.48 3.15
C SER A 68 2.70 3.53 4.20
N ALA A 69 3.97 3.68 4.53
CA ALA A 69 4.68 2.84 5.47
C ALA A 69 5.34 3.64 6.57
N THR A 70 5.30 3.08 7.76
CA THR A 70 6.10 3.52 8.88
C THR A 70 7.14 2.45 9.19
N GLY A 71 8.39 2.85 9.27
CA GLY A 71 9.51 2.00 9.66
C GLY A 71 10.06 2.44 11.01
N ILE A 72 10.42 1.47 11.82
CA ILE A 72 11.14 1.68 13.09
C ILE A 72 12.51 1.05 12.94
N LYS A 73 13.54 1.83 13.22
CA LYS A 73 14.93 1.39 13.21
C LYS A 73 15.49 1.40 14.63
N LEU A 74 16.03 0.27 15.05
CA LEU A 74 16.66 0.08 16.35
C LEU A 74 18.09 -0.45 16.13
N LEU A 75 19.09 0.41 16.34
CA LEU A 75 20.52 0.10 16.17
C LEU A 75 20.87 -0.41 14.76
N PHE A 76 20.85 -1.73 14.53
CA PHE A 76 21.32 -2.36 13.30
C PHE A 76 20.19 -2.93 12.43
N ALA A 77 18.99 -3.09 13.01
CA ALA A 77 17.86 -3.68 12.34
C ALA A 77 16.56 -2.97 12.68
N GLY A 78 15.58 -3.09 11.82
CA GLY A 78 14.25 -2.55 12.02
C GLY A 78 13.21 -3.26 11.17
N GLY A 79 11.96 -2.97 11.47
CA GLY A 79 10.80 -3.41 10.71
C GLY A 79 10.12 -2.24 10.02
N ARG A 80 9.49 -2.54 8.91
CA ARG A 80 8.62 -1.62 8.18
C ARG A 80 7.30 -2.31 7.92
N GLN A 81 6.23 -1.61 8.18
CA GLN A 81 4.89 -2.07 7.83
C GLN A 81 4.08 -0.93 7.25
N GLY A 82 3.15 -1.26 6.38
CA GLY A 82 2.29 -0.28 5.76
C GLY A 82 1.07 -0.91 5.11
N ARG A 83 0.18 -0.04 4.69
CA ARG A 83 -1.01 -0.37 3.93
C ARG A 83 -1.08 0.53 2.72
N GLY A 84 -1.80 0.06 1.72
CA GLY A 84 -2.04 0.82 0.52
C GLY A 84 -3.14 0.24 -0.33
N MET A 85 -3.32 0.82 -1.48
CA MET A 85 -4.23 0.27 -2.47
C MET A 85 -3.63 0.37 -3.87
N VAL A 86 -4.06 -0.52 -4.72
CA VAL A 86 -3.77 -0.54 -6.16
C VAL A 86 -5.04 -0.24 -6.91
N VAL A 87 -4.97 0.68 -7.86
CA VAL A 87 -6.08 1.12 -8.70
C VAL A 87 -5.82 0.70 -10.13
N ASN A 88 -6.77 0.01 -10.75
CA ASN A 88 -6.76 -0.26 -12.17
C ASN A 88 -7.45 0.91 -12.89
N ASN A 89 -6.70 1.65 -13.72
CA ASN A 89 -7.23 2.86 -14.39
C ASN A 89 -8.36 2.55 -15.38
N ARG A 90 -8.36 1.36 -15.99
CA ARG A 90 -9.39 0.99 -16.95
C ARG A 90 -10.72 0.63 -16.30
N THR A 91 -10.68 -0.06 -15.14
CA THR A 91 -11.90 -0.58 -14.47
C THR A 91 -12.26 0.20 -13.22
N HIS A 92 -11.40 1.11 -12.78
CA HIS A 92 -11.48 1.84 -11.50
C HIS A 92 -11.57 0.95 -10.26
N ARG A 93 -11.24 -0.34 -10.43
CA ARG A 93 -11.22 -1.29 -9.32
C ARG A 93 -10.07 -0.97 -8.38
N GLN A 94 -10.39 -0.87 -7.09
CA GLN A 94 -9.45 -0.72 -6.00
C GLN A 94 -9.18 -2.09 -5.37
N THR A 95 -7.91 -2.40 -5.13
CA THR A 95 -7.48 -3.59 -4.39
C THR A 95 -6.63 -3.12 -3.21
N PHE A 96 -7.06 -3.39 -2.00
CA PHE A 96 -6.33 -3.05 -0.79
C PHE A 96 -5.23 -4.07 -0.53
N MET A 97 -4.05 -3.58 -0.17
CA MET A 97 -2.86 -4.40 -0.01
C MET A 97 -2.08 -3.98 1.24
N ARG A 98 -1.30 -4.91 1.75
CA ARG A 98 -0.36 -4.69 2.86
C ARG A 98 1.06 -4.74 2.35
N MET A 99 1.94 -4.05 3.06
CA MET A 99 3.38 -4.20 2.89
C MET A 99 4.04 -4.48 4.23
N ILE A 100 4.99 -5.39 4.20
CA ILE A 100 5.89 -5.69 5.32
C ILE A 100 7.31 -5.75 4.81
N GLY A 101 8.26 -5.32 5.61
CA GLY A 101 9.65 -5.34 5.19
C GLY A 101 10.61 -5.25 6.37
N VAL A 102 11.86 -5.55 6.07
CA VAL A 102 12.98 -5.37 6.98
C VAL A 102 13.75 -4.10 6.60
N GLN A 103 14.30 -3.44 7.59
CA GLN A 103 15.14 -2.27 7.40
C GLN A 103 16.47 -2.53 8.09
N ALA A 104 17.54 -2.65 7.29
CA ALA A 104 18.89 -2.78 7.79
C ALA A 104 19.58 -1.40 7.82
N GLY A 105 20.57 -1.24 8.67
CA GLY A 105 21.43 -0.06 8.76
C GLY A 105 21.49 0.54 10.16
N LEU A 106 22.55 1.30 10.40
CA LEU A 106 22.81 1.98 11.68
C LEU A 106 21.78 3.10 11.91
N GLY A 107 21.31 3.23 13.13
CA GLY A 107 20.51 4.37 13.57
C GLY A 107 19.33 4.00 14.48
N LEU A 108 18.78 5.03 15.08
CA LEU A 108 17.53 4.99 15.84
C LEU A 108 16.57 5.98 15.20
N GLY A 109 15.32 5.58 15.01
CA GLY A 109 14.33 6.52 14.51
C GLY A 109 13.08 5.88 13.91
N ILE A 110 12.13 6.75 13.65
CA ILE A 110 10.91 6.43 12.91
C ILE A 110 11.03 7.14 11.56
N ALA A 111 10.84 6.40 10.49
CA ALA A 111 10.82 6.92 9.13
C ALA A 111 9.46 6.67 8.49
N ARG A 112 8.90 7.69 7.88
CA ARG A 112 7.72 7.58 7.05
C ARG A 112 8.12 7.56 5.59
N THR A 113 7.55 6.65 4.85
CA THR A 113 7.85 6.49 3.43
C THR A 113 6.54 6.26 2.68
N ARG A 114 6.38 6.93 1.55
CA ARG A 114 5.29 6.67 0.61
C ARG A 114 5.91 6.13 -0.68
N LEU A 115 5.40 5.00 -1.13
CA LEU A 115 5.80 4.36 -2.39
C LEU A 115 4.65 4.46 -3.36
N ILE A 116 4.88 5.06 -4.52
CA ILE A 116 3.90 5.19 -5.58
C ILE A 116 4.38 4.37 -6.77
N PHE A 117 3.73 3.23 -6.98
CA PHE A 117 3.97 2.33 -8.10
C PHE A 117 3.16 2.79 -9.31
N VAL A 118 3.77 2.75 -10.48
CA VAL A 118 3.10 2.98 -11.75
C VAL A 118 3.30 1.76 -12.63
N PHE A 119 2.21 1.16 -13.08
CA PHE A 119 2.20 -0.05 -13.88
C PHE A 119 1.89 0.33 -15.33
N GLU A 120 2.87 0.21 -16.20
CA GLU A 120 2.74 0.55 -17.61
C GLU A 120 1.76 -0.38 -18.34
N THR A 121 1.73 -1.66 -17.95
CA THR A 121 0.92 -2.69 -18.60
C THR A 121 -0.07 -3.36 -17.65
N GLN A 122 -1.18 -3.85 -18.20
CA GLN A 122 -2.17 -4.63 -17.43
C GLN A 122 -1.57 -5.92 -16.89
N SER A 123 -0.61 -6.53 -17.59
CA SER A 123 0.07 -7.73 -17.12
C SER A 123 0.89 -7.44 -15.87
N ALA A 124 1.69 -6.36 -15.86
CA ALA A 124 2.47 -5.97 -14.68
C ALA A 124 1.56 -5.67 -13.49
N LEU A 125 0.46 -4.92 -13.71
CA LEU A 125 -0.54 -4.62 -12.69
C LEU A 125 -1.16 -5.89 -12.10
N GLN A 126 -1.63 -6.82 -12.94
CA GLN A 126 -2.30 -8.04 -12.48
C GLN A 126 -1.33 -8.99 -11.77
N ASN A 127 -0.10 -9.09 -12.25
CA ASN A 127 0.93 -9.90 -11.59
C ASN A 127 1.22 -9.36 -10.19
N PHE A 128 1.37 -8.04 -10.04
CA PHE A 128 1.58 -7.42 -8.74
C PHE A 128 0.42 -7.70 -7.78
N ILE A 129 -0.83 -7.54 -8.23
CA ILE A 129 -2.02 -7.77 -7.40
C ILE A 129 -2.18 -9.23 -7.01
N ASN A 130 -2.00 -10.17 -7.95
CA ASN A 130 -2.40 -11.57 -7.76
C ASN A 130 -1.29 -12.43 -7.16
N GLN A 131 -0.05 -12.20 -7.54
CA GLN A 131 1.09 -12.97 -7.06
C GLN A 131 1.75 -12.33 -5.84
N GLY A 132 1.41 -11.06 -5.57
CA GLY A 132 2.18 -10.22 -4.67
C GLY A 132 3.54 -9.87 -5.28
N TRP A 133 4.34 -9.15 -4.55
CA TRP A 133 5.65 -8.73 -5.02
C TRP A 133 6.62 -8.57 -3.87
N GLU A 134 7.89 -8.95 -4.12
CA GLU A 134 8.96 -8.78 -3.14
C GLU A 134 10.09 -7.95 -3.76
N PHE A 135 10.40 -6.85 -3.09
CA PHE A 135 11.46 -5.94 -3.49
C PHE A 135 12.83 -6.54 -3.15
N GLY A 136 13.63 -6.83 -4.16
CA GLY A 136 14.99 -7.32 -3.99
C GLY A 136 15.16 -8.84 -3.91
N ALA A 137 14.11 -9.64 -4.07
CA ALA A 137 14.20 -11.10 -4.09
C ALA A 137 14.96 -11.66 -5.30
N SER A 138 15.03 -10.94 -6.40
CA SER A 138 15.63 -11.41 -7.65
C SER A 138 16.99 -10.80 -7.98
N GLY A 139 17.71 -10.22 -7.02
CA GLY A 139 19.07 -9.72 -7.26
C GLY A 139 19.19 -8.61 -8.34
N SER A 140 18.14 -8.23 -8.97
CA SER A 140 18.09 -7.24 -10.03
C SER A 140 17.46 -5.93 -9.56
N LEU A 141 18.02 -5.35 -8.49
CA LEU A 141 18.07 -3.89 -8.40
C LEU A 141 19.20 -3.42 -9.31
N ALA A 142 19.14 -3.75 -10.57
CA ALA A 142 19.63 -2.81 -11.55
C ALA A 142 18.62 -1.66 -11.47
N ALA A 143 18.79 -0.80 -10.45
CA ALA A 143 18.33 0.55 -10.54
C ALA A 143 18.99 1.07 -11.82
N ALA A 144 18.34 0.98 -12.94
CA ALA A 144 18.56 1.88 -14.03
C ALA A 144 18.23 3.23 -13.41
N ALA A 145 19.26 3.85 -12.86
CA ALA A 145 19.22 5.22 -12.40
C ALA A 145 18.71 6.04 -13.56
N GLY A 146 17.52 6.60 -13.37
CA GLY A 146 16.97 7.53 -14.34
C GLY A 146 16.50 6.86 -15.62
N GLY A 147 15.20 6.68 -15.79
CA GLY A 147 14.62 6.75 -17.10
C GLY A 147 14.96 8.13 -17.67
N GLU A 148 16.03 8.19 -18.47
CA GLU A 148 16.39 9.40 -19.16
C GLU A 148 15.20 9.80 -20.05
N GLY A 149 14.56 10.92 -19.71
CA GLY A 149 13.69 11.66 -20.63
C GLY A 149 12.46 10.92 -21.10
N GLY A 150 11.59 10.46 -20.24
CA GLY A 150 10.35 9.81 -20.59
C GLY A 150 9.19 10.21 -19.67
N MET A 151 8.05 9.59 -19.91
CA MET A 151 6.82 9.77 -19.15
C MET A 151 6.98 9.54 -17.64
N PHE A 152 7.97 8.74 -17.22
CA PHE A 152 8.23 8.37 -15.83
C PHE A 152 9.40 9.12 -15.21
N ASN A 153 9.66 10.37 -15.62
CA ASN A 153 10.73 11.17 -15.06
C ASN A 153 10.63 11.27 -13.52
N GLY A 154 11.74 11.04 -12.82
CA GLY A 154 11.81 11.02 -11.35
C GLY A 154 11.37 9.68 -10.70
N ALA A 155 10.85 8.73 -11.48
CA ALA A 155 10.60 7.37 -11.01
C ALA A 155 11.81 6.45 -11.24
N VAL A 156 11.93 5.42 -10.43
CA VAL A 156 12.92 4.35 -10.59
C VAL A 156 12.24 3.13 -11.21
N SER A 157 12.79 2.61 -12.31
CA SER A 157 12.34 1.33 -12.87
C SER A 157 12.78 0.19 -11.96
N VAL A 158 11.84 -0.61 -11.48
CA VAL A 158 12.09 -1.70 -10.52
C VAL A 158 11.84 -3.08 -11.09
N ALA A 159 11.08 -3.14 -12.19
CA ALA A 159 10.85 -4.33 -13.00
C ALA A 159 10.35 -3.88 -14.38
N PRO A 160 10.31 -4.77 -15.37
CA PRO A 160 9.74 -4.45 -16.68
C PRO A 160 8.30 -3.93 -16.56
N GLY A 161 8.07 -2.70 -17.01
CA GLY A 161 6.77 -2.02 -16.94
C GLY A 161 6.32 -1.63 -15.53
N VAL A 162 7.22 -1.59 -14.54
CA VAL A 162 6.94 -1.15 -13.17
C VAL A 162 7.91 -0.07 -12.75
N PHE A 163 7.37 1.09 -12.44
CA PHE A 163 8.10 2.27 -11.99
C PHE A 163 7.66 2.67 -10.60
N VAL A 164 8.55 3.24 -9.79
CA VAL A 164 8.27 3.63 -8.42
C VAL A 164 8.80 5.03 -8.14
N TYR A 165 7.94 5.89 -7.61
CA TYR A 165 8.34 7.10 -6.92
C TYR A 165 8.39 6.83 -5.42
N GLN A 166 9.40 7.31 -4.75
CA GLN A 166 9.50 7.24 -3.30
C GLN A 166 9.53 8.64 -2.71
N ILE A 167 8.59 8.93 -1.81
CA ILE A 167 8.55 10.15 -1.03
C ILE A 167 8.93 9.83 0.40
N THR A 168 9.85 10.60 0.94
CA THR A 168 10.30 10.54 2.33
C THR A 168 9.99 11.85 3.04
N ASP A 169 10.30 11.94 4.31
CA ASP A 169 10.13 13.18 5.08
C ASP A 169 10.97 14.36 4.53
N THR A 170 11.97 14.07 3.70
CA THR A 170 12.84 15.05 3.05
C THR A 170 12.49 15.36 1.59
N GLY A 171 11.42 14.74 1.06
CA GLY A 171 10.95 14.93 -0.31
C GLY A 171 11.07 13.70 -1.20
N LEU A 172 11.08 13.92 -2.52
CA LEU A 172 11.21 12.85 -3.51
C LEU A 172 12.63 12.25 -3.47
N ALA A 173 12.71 10.94 -3.25
CA ALA A 173 13.97 10.24 -3.17
C ALA A 173 14.46 9.80 -4.56
N ALA A 174 15.74 10.00 -4.84
CA ALA A 174 16.39 9.55 -6.08
C ALA A 174 16.68 8.04 -6.10
N GLN A 175 16.58 7.37 -4.95
CA GLN A 175 16.84 5.94 -4.81
C GLN A 175 15.74 5.27 -4.01
N ILE A 176 15.41 4.03 -4.36
CA ILE A 176 14.43 3.24 -3.65
C ILE A 176 15.10 2.47 -2.50
N THR A 177 14.61 2.70 -1.29
CA THR A 177 15.13 2.05 -0.05
C THR A 177 14.22 0.95 0.48
N ALA A 178 13.37 0.38 -0.38
CA ALA A 178 12.35 -0.61 0.00
C ALA A 178 12.83 -2.07 -0.11
N THR A 179 14.14 -2.31 -0.22
CA THR A 179 14.72 -3.67 -0.32
C THR A 179 14.24 -4.56 0.82
N GLY A 180 13.91 -5.82 0.51
CA GLY A 180 13.36 -6.77 1.47
C GLY A 180 11.92 -6.49 1.89
N THR A 181 11.15 -5.79 1.07
CA THR A 181 9.74 -5.47 1.30
C THR A 181 8.84 -6.34 0.45
N ARG A 182 7.86 -6.99 1.08
CA ARG A 182 6.83 -7.78 0.41
C ARG A 182 5.50 -7.05 0.39
N PHE A 183 4.80 -7.17 -0.73
CA PHE A 183 3.45 -6.63 -0.97
C PHE A 183 2.49 -7.78 -1.23
N PHE A 184 1.31 -7.76 -0.62
CA PHE A 184 0.29 -8.80 -0.75
C PHE A 184 -1.10 -8.25 -0.47
N LYS A 185 -2.13 -8.94 -0.96
CA LYS A 185 -3.53 -8.54 -0.71
C LYS A 185 -3.83 -8.54 0.79
N ASP A 186 -4.64 -7.59 1.20
CA ASP A 186 -5.26 -7.56 2.53
C ASP A 186 -6.66 -8.15 2.40
N ASP A 187 -6.79 -9.46 2.68
CA ASP A 187 -8.06 -10.17 2.50
C ASP A 187 -9.19 -9.62 3.38
N ALA A 188 -8.84 -9.01 4.52
CA ALA A 188 -9.83 -8.37 5.40
C ALA A 188 -10.40 -7.08 4.82
N LEU A 189 -9.71 -6.46 3.84
CA LEU A 189 -10.12 -5.21 3.22
C LEU A 189 -10.62 -5.35 1.78
N ASN A 190 -10.67 -6.54 1.19
CA ASN A 190 -11.11 -6.75 -0.20
C ASN A 190 -12.48 -7.42 -0.33
#